data_c8d69f3ff1c70e100ad2fc39456ff724
#
_entry.id   c8d69f3ff1c70e100ad2fc39456ff724
#
_cell.length_a   1.000
_cell.length_b   1.000
_cell.length_c   1.000
_cell.angle_alpha   90.00
_cell.angle_beta   90.00
_cell.angle_gamma   90.00
#
_symmetry.space_group_name_H-M   'P 1'
#
loop_
_entity.id
_entity.type
_entity.pdbx_description
1 polymer ?
#
loop_
_entity_poly.entity_id
_entity_poly.type
_entity_poly.pdbx_seq_one_letter_code
_entity_poly.pdbx_strand_id
1 'polypeptide(L)'
;MHNATTSMGDVVLVVDDEEDIRRLVTFNLTDAGFKVDSVENGTDAVAAATRLRPSVVVLDLMLPDISGMEVCRRLRADENVADAAILMLTARGDEYDRVLGFEVGADDYVVKPFSARELVMRVRGLARRANERRLARGARDEGKRLSWRGLEIDPTRHRVLIEGAELMLRPLEYKLLAIFVEHPGRVFSRTDLLQEVWGIAPDTNTRTVDTHIRRLRERLGAYSEAIETVHGFGYRLRDPDAARTSASSIAGAEPSST
;
A
#
# COMPACT_ATOMS: atom_id res chain seq x y z
N MET A 1 3.90 -11.99 23.09
CA MET A 1 5.02 -12.46 22.25
C MET A 1 4.41 -13.04 20.98
N HIS A 2 4.12 -12.21 19.97
CA HIS A 2 3.69 -12.68 18.65
C HIS A 2 4.92 -12.66 17.74
N ASN A 3 5.47 -13.84 17.51
CA ASN A 3 6.47 -14.05 16.47
C ASN A 3 5.80 -13.77 15.11
N ALA A 4 6.06 -12.60 14.55
CA ALA A 4 5.77 -12.34 13.14
C ALA A 4 6.68 -13.24 12.30
N THR A 5 6.13 -14.33 11.82
CA THR A 5 6.82 -15.28 10.94
C THR A 5 7.15 -14.57 9.62
N THR A 6 8.34 -13.99 9.53
CA THR A 6 8.92 -13.67 8.23
C THR A 6 9.11 -15.01 7.54
N SER A 7 8.47 -15.23 6.39
CA SER A 7 8.66 -16.45 5.62
C SER A 7 10.15 -16.55 5.28
N MET A 8 10.83 -17.59 5.79
CA MET A 8 12.24 -17.85 5.50
C MET A 8 12.40 -18.02 3.99
N GLY A 9 12.78 -16.93 3.29
CA GLY A 9 13.05 -16.99 1.87
C GLY A 9 12.55 -15.85 1.00
N ASP A 10 11.95 -14.79 1.59
CA ASP A 10 11.55 -13.62 0.81
C ASP A 10 12.74 -12.94 0.17
N VAL A 11 12.70 -12.81 -1.16
CA VAL A 11 13.75 -12.15 -1.93
C VAL A 11 13.50 -10.64 -1.93
N VAL A 12 14.53 -9.88 -1.57
CA VAL A 12 14.56 -8.42 -1.67
C VAL A 12 15.64 -8.02 -2.66
N LEU A 13 15.30 -7.18 -3.62
CA LEU A 13 16.25 -6.56 -4.54
C LEU A 13 16.59 -5.15 -4.03
N VAL A 14 17.87 -4.86 -3.84
CA VAL A 14 18.39 -3.56 -3.45
C VAL A 14 19.02 -2.88 -4.66
N VAL A 15 18.62 -1.67 -4.96
CA VAL A 15 19.08 -0.88 -6.11
C VAL A 15 19.52 0.49 -5.61
N ASP A 16 20.82 0.73 -5.60
CA ASP A 16 21.45 1.97 -5.17
C ASP A 16 22.84 2.05 -5.79
N ASP A 17 23.26 3.16 -6.36
CA ASP A 17 24.59 3.31 -6.96
C ASP A 17 25.67 3.54 -5.92
N GLU A 18 25.31 4.08 -4.72
CA GLU A 18 26.21 4.27 -3.60
C GLU A 18 26.55 2.92 -2.93
N GLU A 19 27.78 2.44 -3.11
CA GLU A 19 28.23 1.14 -2.60
C GLU A 19 28.04 1.01 -1.08
N ASP A 20 28.31 2.07 -0.32
CA ASP A 20 28.20 2.06 1.13
C ASP A 20 26.75 1.91 1.59
N ILE A 21 25.83 2.59 0.92
CA ILE A 21 24.38 2.46 1.20
C ILE A 21 23.90 1.07 0.81
N ARG A 22 24.27 0.60 -0.38
CA ARG A 22 23.92 -0.71 -0.88
C ARG A 22 24.39 -1.83 0.06
N ARG A 23 25.63 -1.72 0.58
CA ARG A 23 26.18 -2.66 1.57
C ARG A 23 25.45 -2.58 2.90
N LEU A 24 25.19 -1.37 3.42
CA LEU A 24 24.48 -1.16 4.68
C LEU A 24 23.07 -1.78 4.62
N VAL A 25 22.33 -1.50 3.55
CA VAL A 25 20.97 -2.01 3.36
C VAL A 25 20.98 -3.53 3.23
N THR A 26 21.86 -4.08 2.38
CA THR A 26 22.02 -5.52 2.18
C THR A 26 22.36 -6.24 3.48
N PHE A 27 23.31 -5.72 4.27
CA PHE A 27 23.69 -6.31 5.54
C PHE A 27 22.52 -6.38 6.51
N ASN A 28 21.82 -5.25 6.74
CA ASN A 28 20.72 -5.19 7.70
C ASN A 28 19.51 -6.04 7.28
N LEU A 29 19.22 -6.13 5.98
CA LEU A 29 18.13 -6.97 5.49
C LEU A 29 18.48 -8.46 5.56
N THR A 30 19.74 -8.83 5.29
CA THR A 30 20.22 -10.21 5.43
C THR A 30 20.19 -10.64 6.91
N ASP A 31 20.66 -9.80 7.83
CA ASP A 31 20.56 -10.02 9.28
C ASP A 31 19.10 -10.15 9.74
N ALA A 32 18.19 -9.44 9.11
CA ALA A 32 16.74 -9.55 9.34
C ALA A 32 16.09 -10.82 8.78
N GLY A 33 16.85 -11.68 8.06
CA GLY A 33 16.40 -12.98 7.54
C GLY A 33 15.90 -12.98 6.10
N PHE A 34 16.11 -11.90 5.33
CA PHE A 34 15.79 -11.84 3.91
C PHE A 34 16.89 -12.46 3.03
N LYS A 35 16.50 -12.97 1.87
CA LYS A 35 17.45 -13.21 0.78
C LYS A 35 17.61 -11.93 -0.01
N VAL A 36 18.81 -11.38 -0.05
CA VAL A 36 19.06 -10.08 -0.68
C VAL A 36 19.94 -10.26 -1.92
N ASP A 37 19.49 -9.71 -3.03
CA ASP A 37 20.31 -9.46 -4.23
C ASP A 37 20.43 -7.94 -4.40
N SER A 38 21.52 -7.47 -5.00
CA SER A 38 21.75 -6.04 -5.15
C SER A 38 22.40 -5.67 -6.46
N VAL A 39 22.01 -4.54 -7.02
CA VAL A 39 22.53 -3.99 -8.28
C VAL A 39 22.75 -2.46 -8.11
N GLU A 40 23.59 -1.90 -8.97
CA GLU A 40 24.03 -0.49 -8.86
C GLU A 40 23.38 0.46 -9.87
N ASN A 41 22.58 -0.06 -10.80
CA ASN A 41 21.96 0.76 -11.84
C ASN A 41 20.53 0.29 -12.17
N GLY A 42 19.78 1.14 -12.85
CA GLY A 42 18.36 0.91 -13.12
C GLY A 42 18.12 -0.14 -14.21
N THR A 43 19.00 -0.26 -15.19
CA THR A 43 18.86 -1.26 -16.26
C THR A 43 19.02 -2.67 -15.72
N ASP A 44 20.03 -2.89 -14.88
CA ASP A 44 20.24 -4.18 -14.20
C ASP A 44 19.12 -4.45 -13.19
N ALA A 45 18.55 -3.41 -12.56
CA ALA A 45 17.43 -3.57 -11.66
C ALA A 45 16.20 -4.16 -12.34
N VAL A 46 15.83 -3.69 -13.53
CA VAL A 46 14.72 -4.24 -14.31
C VAL A 46 14.98 -5.70 -14.67
N ALA A 47 16.18 -6.02 -15.19
CA ALA A 47 16.55 -7.39 -15.55
C ALA A 47 16.57 -8.33 -14.33
N ALA A 48 17.17 -7.88 -13.21
CA ALA A 48 17.22 -8.64 -11.97
C ALA A 48 15.83 -8.88 -11.40
N ALA A 49 14.95 -7.87 -11.38
CA ALA A 49 13.59 -8.01 -10.88
C ALA A 49 12.79 -9.04 -11.68
N THR A 50 12.85 -9.01 -13.01
CA THR A 50 12.17 -9.98 -13.88
C THR A 50 12.68 -11.42 -13.63
N ARG A 51 13.99 -11.59 -13.42
CA ARG A 51 14.62 -12.90 -13.14
C ARG A 51 14.30 -13.40 -11.73
N LEU A 52 14.41 -12.55 -10.71
CA LEU A 52 14.33 -12.92 -9.29
C LEU A 52 12.89 -12.95 -8.77
N ARG A 53 12.01 -12.18 -9.38
CA ARG A 53 10.63 -11.95 -8.91
C ARG A 53 10.59 -11.61 -7.42
N PRO A 54 11.28 -10.54 -6.98
CA PRO A 54 11.40 -10.21 -5.57
C PRO A 54 10.03 -9.86 -4.96
N SER A 55 9.89 -10.09 -3.66
CA SER A 55 8.73 -9.61 -2.90
C SER A 55 8.81 -8.10 -2.66
N VAL A 56 10.02 -7.56 -2.51
CA VAL A 56 10.27 -6.13 -2.29
C VAL A 56 11.45 -5.67 -3.13
N VAL A 57 11.32 -4.48 -3.71
CA VAL A 57 12.43 -3.74 -4.35
C VAL A 57 12.69 -2.49 -3.51
N VAL A 58 13.90 -2.36 -2.95
CA VAL A 58 14.40 -1.13 -2.33
C VAL A 58 15.14 -0.37 -3.41
N LEU A 59 14.67 0.81 -3.79
CA LEU A 59 15.05 1.48 -5.03
C LEU A 59 15.43 2.93 -4.77
N ASP A 60 16.69 3.27 -5.08
CA ASP A 60 17.09 4.68 -5.11
C ASP A 60 16.43 5.42 -6.28
N LEU A 61 16.09 6.67 -6.06
CA LEU A 61 15.58 7.57 -7.07
C LEU A 61 16.67 8.01 -8.05
N MET A 62 17.88 8.26 -7.54
CA MET A 62 19.00 8.82 -8.31
C MET A 62 19.95 7.68 -8.71
N LEU A 63 19.75 7.15 -9.90
CA LEU A 63 20.60 6.12 -10.47
C LEU A 63 21.34 6.67 -11.70
N PRO A 64 22.53 6.11 -12.04
CA PRO A 64 23.42 6.71 -13.03
C PRO A 64 22.93 6.59 -14.49
N ASP A 65 22.04 5.66 -14.80
CA ASP A 65 21.57 5.35 -16.15
C ASP A 65 20.12 5.77 -16.40
N ILE A 66 19.18 5.19 -15.69
CA ILE A 66 17.78 5.54 -15.74
C ILE A 66 17.27 5.83 -14.32
N SER A 67 16.42 6.84 -14.17
CA SER A 67 15.92 7.21 -12.84
C SER A 67 15.15 6.09 -12.16
N GLY A 68 15.19 6.04 -10.82
CA GLY A 68 14.40 5.07 -10.06
C GLY A 68 12.89 5.16 -10.35
N MET A 69 12.39 6.35 -10.73
CA MET A 69 11.00 6.50 -11.17
C MET A 69 10.73 5.75 -12.48
N GLU A 70 11.66 5.79 -13.43
CA GLU A 70 11.55 5.04 -14.68
C GLU A 70 11.64 3.53 -14.43
N VAL A 71 12.57 3.10 -13.55
CA VAL A 71 12.62 1.69 -13.10
C VAL A 71 11.27 1.27 -12.51
N CYS A 72 10.72 2.05 -11.60
CA CYS A 72 9.42 1.77 -10.99
C CYS A 72 8.30 1.62 -12.04
N ARG A 73 8.26 2.53 -13.03
CA ARG A 73 7.28 2.46 -14.13
C ARG A 73 7.41 1.18 -14.94
N ARG A 74 8.64 0.78 -15.29
CA ARG A 74 8.91 -0.46 -16.03
C ARG A 74 8.51 -1.69 -15.23
N LEU A 75 8.85 -1.74 -13.93
CA LEU A 75 8.44 -2.83 -13.06
C LEU A 75 6.91 -2.95 -12.93
N ARG A 76 6.19 -1.82 -12.93
CA ARG A 76 4.73 -1.82 -12.90
C ARG A 76 4.08 -2.23 -14.21
N ALA A 77 4.78 -2.06 -15.33
CA ALA A 77 4.32 -2.48 -16.65
C ALA A 77 4.57 -3.98 -16.94
N ASP A 78 5.47 -4.63 -16.21
CA ASP A 78 5.77 -6.07 -16.37
C ASP A 78 4.87 -6.89 -15.43
N GLU A 79 3.94 -7.66 -16.01
CA GLU A 79 2.99 -8.51 -15.27
C GLU A 79 3.65 -9.51 -14.32
N ASN A 80 4.89 -9.94 -14.60
CA ASN A 80 5.61 -10.90 -13.76
C ASN A 80 6.11 -10.30 -12.45
N VAL A 81 6.32 -8.99 -12.41
CA VAL A 81 6.89 -8.27 -11.25
C VAL A 81 6.04 -7.09 -10.79
N ALA A 82 4.93 -6.80 -11.46
CA ALA A 82 4.03 -5.69 -11.12
C ALA A 82 3.56 -5.72 -9.65
N ASP A 83 3.45 -6.90 -9.07
CA ASP A 83 3.03 -7.12 -7.67
C ASP A 83 4.16 -6.94 -6.64
N ALA A 84 5.42 -6.83 -7.07
CA ALA A 84 6.52 -6.55 -6.15
C ALA A 84 6.29 -5.22 -5.42
N ALA A 85 6.45 -5.20 -4.11
CA ALA A 85 6.35 -3.95 -3.37
C ALA A 85 7.61 -3.11 -3.63
N ILE A 86 7.44 -1.80 -3.85
CA ILE A 86 8.55 -0.88 -4.14
C ILE A 86 8.67 0.13 -3.02
N LEU A 87 9.83 0.10 -2.32
CA LEU A 87 10.24 1.08 -1.33
C LEU A 87 11.27 2.02 -1.97
N MET A 88 10.89 3.28 -2.15
CA MET A 88 11.80 4.30 -2.68
C MET A 88 12.73 4.85 -1.62
N LEU A 89 14.01 4.99 -1.94
CA LEU A 89 14.98 5.80 -1.19
C LEU A 89 15.06 7.19 -1.81
N THR A 90 14.96 8.24 -1.00
CA THR A 90 14.94 9.64 -1.50
C THR A 90 15.86 10.52 -0.68
N ALA A 91 16.44 11.56 -1.28
CA ALA A 91 17.20 12.59 -0.57
C ALA A 91 16.27 13.49 0.28
N ARG A 92 16.84 14.11 1.31
CA ARG A 92 16.11 15.08 2.15
C ARG A 92 15.88 16.37 1.37
N GLY A 93 14.63 16.75 1.15
CA GLY A 93 14.27 18.01 0.47
C GLY A 93 13.35 17.84 -0.73
N ASP A 94 13.31 16.68 -1.34
CA ASP A 94 12.53 16.42 -2.55
C ASP A 94 11.09 16.01 -2.23
N GLU A 95 10.33 16.96 -1.64
CA GLU A 95 8.89 16.75 -1.39
C GLU A 95 8.14 16.54 -2.73
N TYR A 96 8.65 17.14 -3.81
CA TYR A 96 8.13 16.97 -5.15
C TYR A 96 8.41 15.57 -5.71
N ASP A 97 9.61 15.02 -5.50
CA ASP A 97 9.97 13.68 -5.95
C ASP A 97 9.21 12.57 -5.19
N ARG A 98 8.83 12.84 -3.93
CA ARG A 98 7.96 11.91 -3.18
C ARG A 98 6.55 11.85 -3.74
N VAL A 99 5.98 12.96 -4.15
CA VAL A 99 4.66 13.00 -4.78
C VAL A 99 4.72 12.30 -6.14
N LEU A 100 5.73 12.60 -6.96
CA LEU A 100 5.95 11.96 -8.26
C LEU A 100 6.28 10.45 -8.11
N GLY A 101 7.10 10.05 -7.15
CA GLY A 101 7.43 8.65 -6.88
C GLY A 101 6.19 7.82 -6.56
N PHE A 102 5.27 8.40 -5.84
CA PHE A 102 3.97 7.80 -5.61
C PHE A 102 3.10 7.77 -6.88
N GLU A 103 3.15 8.75 -7.76
CA GLU A 103 2.41 8.76 -9.03
C GLU A 103 2.84 7.64 -9.97
N VAL A 104 4.12 7.26 -9.97
CA VAL A 104 4.63 6.16 -10.80
C VAL A 104 4.48 4.78 -10.17
N GLY A 105 4.06 4.65 -8.89
CA GLY A 105 3.70 3.37 -8.34
C GLY A 105 4.50 2.82 -7.20
N ALA A 106 5.30 3.61 -6.52
CA ALA A 106 5.92 3.23 -5.27
C ALA A 106 4.86 2.89 -4.19
N ASP A 107 5.14 1.92 -3.36
CA ASP A 107 4.29 1.52 -2.23
C ASP A 107 4.62 2.29 -0.95
N ASP A 108 5.89 2.66 -0.75
CA ASP A 108 6.37 3.45 0.38
C ASP A 108 7.67 4.16 0.04
N TYR A 109 8.16 5.04 0.92
CA TYR A 109 9.43 5.74 0.76
C TYR A 109 10.18 5.90 2.08
N VAL A 110 11.50 6.03 2.00
CA VAL A 110 12.41 6.35 3.11
C VAL A 110 13.33 7.47 2.70
N VAL A 111 13.47 8.47 3.56
CA VAL A 111 14.32 9.64 3.30
C VAL A 111 15.73 9.39 3.81
N LYS A 112 16.74 9.58 2.96
CA LYS A 112 18.16 9.56 3.34
C LYS A 112 18.51 10.85 4.14
N PRO A 113 19.24 10.77 5.27
CA PRO A 113 19.72 9.57 5.94
C PRO A 113 18.60 8.90 6.74
N PHE A 114 18.57 7.59 6.72
CA PHE A 114 17.58 6.76 7.41
C PHE A 114 18.20 5.88 8.48
N SER A 115 17.40 5.43 9.43
CA SER A 115 17.85 4.39 10.35
C SER A 115 17.67 3.00 9.75
N ALA A 116 18.65 2.12 9.93
CA ALA A 116 18.56 0.73 9.49
C ALA A 116 17.31 0.03 10.07
N ARG A 117 16.94 0.34 11.30
CA ARG A 117 15.75 -0.20 11.96
C ARG A 117 14.47 0.23 11.26
N GLU A 118 14.36 1.49 10.84
CA GLU A 118 13.19 1.99 10.09
C GLU A 118 13.08 1.28 8.76
N LEU A 119 14.18 1.20 8.00
CA LEU A 119 14.21 0.52 6.71
C LEU A 119 13.75 -0.94 6.83
N VAL A 120 14.34 -1.70 7.76
CA VAL A 120 13.99 -3.11 7.99
C VAL A 120 12.52 -3.27 8.36
N MET A 121 11.96 -2.41 9.21
CA MET A 121 10.54 -2.47 9.58
C MET A 121 9.63 -2.23 8.37
N ARG A 122 9.97 -1.27 7.52
CA ARG A 122 9.20 -0.98 6.30
C ARG A 122 9.27 -2.14 5.31
N VAL A 123 10.46 -2.67 5.06
CA VAL A 123 10.65 -3.85 4.18
C VAL A 123 9.89 -5.07 4.70
N ARG A 124 9.92 -5.34 6.01
CA ARG A 124 9.13 -6.43 6.62
C ARG A 124 7.62 -6.23 6.40
N GLY A 125 7.12 -5.02 6.60
CA GLY A 125 5.72 -4.69 6.35
C GLY A 125 5.33 -4.90 4.88
N LEU A 126 6.20 -4.51 3.95
CA LEU A 126 6.01 -4.69 2.51
C LEU A 126 6.07 -6.18 2.11
N ALA A 127 7.08 -6.93 2.57
CA ALA A 127 7.26 -8.35 2.25
C ALA A 127 6.09 -9.21 2.75
N ARG A 128 5.66 -8.99 4.01
CA ARG A 128 4.48 -9.69 4.56
C ARG A 128 3.27 -9.53 3.65
N ARG A 129 3.02 -8.33 3.17
CA ARG A 129 1.89 -8.03 2.28
C ARG A 129 2.02 -8.68 0.91
N ALA A 130 3.23 -8.70 0.35
CA ALA A 130 3.49 -9.39 -0.91
C ALA A 130 3.22 -10.90 -0.79
N ASN A 131 3.58 -11.51 0.35
CA ASN A 131 3.32 -12.92 0.62
C ASN A 131 1.86 -13.25 0.86
N GLU A 132 1.15 -12.42 1.63
CA GLU A 132 -0.29 -12.57 1.85
C GLU A 132 -1.04 -12.62 0.50
N ARG A 133 -0.62 -11.82 -0.48
CA ARG A 133 -1.17 -11.83 -1.85
C ARG A 133 -0.85 -13.12 -2.61
N ARG A 134 0.41 -13.60 -2.53
CA ARG A 134 0.82 -14.86 -3.18
C ARG A 134 0.07 -16.05 -2.61
N LEU A 135 -0.12 -16.08 -1.29
CA LEU A 135 -0.87 -17.15 -0.60
C LEU A 135 -2.37 -17.09 -0.94
N ALA A 136 -2.96 -15.90 -0.99
CA ALA A 136 -4.36 -15.73 -1.37
C ALA A 136 -4.63 -16.15 -2.83
N ARG A 137 -3.67 -16.00 -3.74
CA ARG A 137 -3.75 -16.55 -5.10
C ARG A 137 -3.71 -18.10 -5.11
N GLY A 138 -3.09 -18.72 -4.09
CA GLY A 138 -2.98 -20.19 -3.95
C GLY A 138 -4.12 -20.86 -3.19
N ALA A 139 -4.78 -20.16 -2.31
CA ALA A 139 -5.86 -20.69 -1.48
C ALA A 139 -7.21 -20.51 -2.18
N ARG A 140 -7.76 -21.62 -2.74
CA ARG A 140 -9.15 -21.70 -3.16
C ARG A 140 -10.02 -21.87 -1.92
N ASP A 141 -10.19 -20.83 -1.11
CA ASP A 141 -11.13 -20.84 -0.02
C ASP A 141 -12.18 -19.74 -0.26
N GLU A 142 -13.45 -20.08 0.00
CA GLU A 142 -14.59 -19.18 -0.19
C GLU A 142 -14.55 -18.04 0.84
N GLY A 143 -13.62 -17.11 0.66
CA GLY A 143 -13.53 -15.90 1.45
C GLY A 143 -14.81 -15.08 1.32
N LYS A 144 -15.38 -14.68 2.44
CA LYS A 144 -16.58 -13.84 2.50
C LYS A 144 -16.37 -12.59 1.63
N ARG A 145 -17.11 -12.48 0.53
CA ARG A 145 -17.10 -11.27 -0.30
C ARG A 145 -17.54 -10.07 0.54
N LEU A 146 -16.76 -9.01 0.46
CA LEU A 146 -17.14 -7.73 1.07
C LEU A 146 -17.88 -6.92 0.02
N SER A 147 -18.97 -6.29 0.41
CA SER A 147 -19.74 -5.45 -0.50
C SER A 147 -20.17 -4.15 0.18
N TRP A 148 -20.12 -3.07 -0.61
CA TRP A 148 -20.62 -1.78 -0.20
C TRP A 148 -21.27 -1.11 -1.42
N ARG A 149 -22.62 -1.01 -1.43
CA ARG A 149 -23.39 -0.57 -2.59
C ARG A 149 -22.99 -1.38 -3.83
N GLY A 150 -22.63 -0.73 -4.96
CA GLY A 150 -22.17 -1.39 -6.19
C GLY A 150 -20.69 -1.79 -6.20
N LEU A 151 -19.97 -1.63 -5.06
CA LEU A 151 -18.59 -2.02 -4.92
C LEU A 151 -18.52 -3.40 -4.27
N GLU A 152 -17.81 -4.32 -4.89
CA GLU A 152 -17.57 -5.68 -4.41
C GLU A 152 -16.07 -5.95 -4.31
N ILE A 153 -15.65 -6.57 -3.21
CA ILE A 153 -14.29 -7.03 -3.02
C ILE A 153 -14.31 -8.54 -2.84
N ASP A 154 -13.56 -9.23 -3.67
CA ASP A 154 -13.26 -10.65 -3.51
C ASP A 154 -11.88 -10.77 -2.86
N PRO A 155 -11.79 -11.03 -1.54
CA PRO A 155 -10.52 -11.11 -0.84
C PRO A 155 -9.67 -12.28 -1.32
N THR A 156 -10.31 -13.37 -1.74
CA THR A 156 -9.65 -14.60 -2.20
C THR A 156 -8.92 -14.39 -3.51
N ARG A 157 -9.52 -13.62 -4.41
CA ARG A 157 -8.95 -13.33 -5.73
C ARG A 157 -8.26 -11.98 -5.81
N HIS A 158 -8.22 -11.22 -4.71
CA HIS A 158 -7.77 -9.83 -4.66
C HIS A 158 -8.38 -8.96 -5.76
N ARG A 159 -9.66 -9.18 -6.06
CA ARG A 159 -10.38 -8.45 -7.10
C ARG A 159 -11.33 -7.46 -6.48
N VAL A 160 -11.42 -6.31 -7.12
CA VAL A 160 -12.40 -5.28 -6.81
C VAL A 160 -13.26 -5.07 -8.05
N LEU A 161 -14.58 -5.05 -7.86
CA LEU A 161 -15.54 -4.77 -8.91
C LEU A 161 -16.33 -3.52 -8.51
N ILE A 162 -16.57 -2.64 -9.46
CA ILE A 162 -17.52 -1.53 -9.33
C ILE A 162 -18.57 -1.71 -10.40
N GLU A 163 -19.85 -1.84 -10.01
CA GLU A 163 -20.97 -2.12 -10.92
C GLU A 163 -20.68 -3.29 -11.87
N GLY A 164 -20.00 -4.32 -11.38
CA GLY A 164 -19.61 -5.49 -12.15
C GLY A 164 -18.36 -5.33 -13.03
N ALA A 165 -17.82 -4.13 -13.18
CA ALA A 165 -16.56 -3.88 -13.90
C ALA A 165 -15.35 -4.02 -12.99
N GLU A 166 -14.30 -4.69 -13.44
CA GLU A 166 -13.09 -4.89 -12.64
C GLU A 166 -12.29 -3.60 -12.51
N LEU A 167 -11.97 -3.24 -11.26
CA LEU A 167 -11.12 -2.12 -10.92
C LEU A 167 -9.74 -2.62 -10.48
N MET A 168 -8.72 -2.26 -11.25
CA MET A 168 -7.33 -2.55 -10.89
C MET A 168 -6.84 -1.56 -9.85
N LEU A 169 -6.61 -2.05 -8.62
CA LEU A 169 -6.02 -1.30 -7.53
C LEU A 169 -4.62 -1.80 -7.23
N ARG A 170 -3.78 -0.87 -6.79
CA ARG A 170 -2.48 -1.23 -6.24
C ARG A 170 -2.67 -1.86 -4.86
N PRO A 171 -1.71 -2.62 -4.41
CA PRO A 171 -1.83 -3.39 -3.18
C PRO A 171 -2.21 -2.62 -1.93
N LEU A 172 -1.67 -1.41 -1.75
CA LEU A 172 -2.02 -0.57 -0.60
C LEU A 172 -3.37 0.12 -0.77
N GLU A 173 -3.72 0.49 -2.01
CA GLU A 173 -5.05 1.00 -2.36
C GLU A 173 -6.12 -0.07 -2.10
N TYR A 174 -5.85 -1.32 -2.50
CA TYR A 174 -6.71 -2.47 -2.21
C TYR A 174 -6.89 -2.65 -0.69
N LYS A 175 -5.79 -2.64 0.10
CA LYS A 175 -5.87 -2.80 1.55
C LYS A 175 -6.66 -1.70 2.23
N LEU A 176 -6.41 -0.44 1.83
CA LEU A 176 -7.18 0.70 2.34
C LEU A 176 -8.67 0.52 2.06
N LEU A 177 -9.01 0.14 0.81
CA LEU A 177 -10.40 -0.07 0.43
C LEU A 177 -11.03 -1.23 1.21
N ALA A 178 -10.32 -2.35 1.34
CA ALA A 178 -10.81 -3.53 2.07
C ALA A 178 -11.13 -3.20 3.54
N ILE A 179 -10.22 -2.52 4.25
CA ILE A 179 -10.45 -2.07 5.64
C ILE A 179 -11.67 -1.16 5.74
N PHE A 180 -11.84 -0.24 4.81
CA PHE A 180 -13.00 0.65 4.82
C PHE A 180 -14.31 -0.08 4.54
N VAL A 181 -14.32 -1.03 3.59
CA VAL A 181 -15.53 -1.81 3.23
C VAL A 181 -15.88 -2.83 4.31
N GLU A 182 -14.89 -3.34 5.03
CA GLU A 182 -15.10 -4.21 6.20
C GLU A 182 -15.74 -3.46 7.37
N HIS A 183 -15.48 -2.17 7.49
CA HIS A 183 -15.96 -1.34 8.62
C HIS A 183 -16.62 -0.03 8.14
N PRO A 184 -17.76 -0.06 7.44
CA PRO A 184 -18.45 1.15 6.98
C PRO A 184 -18.84 2.04 8.17
N GLY A 185 -18.69 3.35 8.02
CA GLY A 185 -19.00 4.35 9.06
C GLY A 185 -17.93 4.52 10.13
N ARG A 186 -17.02 3.57 10.31
CA ARG A 186 -15.93 3.70 11.28
C ARG A 186 -14.90 4.72 10.82
N VAL A 187 -14.53 5.63 11.72
CA VAL A 187 -13.44 6.58 11.50
C VAL A 187 -12.12 5.91 11.88
N PHE A 188 -11.17 5.89 10.94
CA PHE A 188 -9.80 5.46 11.17
C PHE A 188 -8.90 6.68 11.23
N SER A 189 -8.11 6.81 12.29
CA SER A 189 -7.06 7.82 12.34
C SER A 189 -5.97 7.52 11.31
N ARG A 190 -5.15 8.54 10.97
CA ARG A 190 -3.98 8.31 10.10
C ARG A 190 -3.01 7.30 10.69
N THR A 191 -2.88 7.30 12.01
CA THR A 191 -2.06 6.38 12.77
C THR A 191 -2.60 4.95 12.70
N ASP A 192 -3.92 4.77 12.88
CA ASP A 192 -4.55 3.45 12.75
C ASP A 192 -4.35 2.89 11.35
N LEU A 193 -4.61 3.70 10.31
CA LEU A 193 -4.40 3.29 8.92
C LEU A 193 -2.93 2.95 8.65
N LEU A 194 -1.99 3.72 9.20
CA LEU A 194 -0.56 3.43 9.05
C LEU A 194 -0.19 2.08 9.68
N GLN A 195 -0.72 1.80 10.87
CA GLN A 195 -0.50 0.55 11.56
C GLN A 195 -1.17 -0.63 10.84
N GLU A 196 -2.45 -0.51 10.50
CA GLU A 196 -3.23 -1.59 9.88
C GLU A 196 -2.77 -1.92 8.45
N VAL A 197 -2.46 -0.87 7.67
CA VAL A 197 -2.12 -1.03 6.24
C VAL A 197 -0.63 -1.23 6.04
N TRP A 198 0.22 -0.52 6.76
CA TRP A 198 1.69 -0.57 6.61
C TRP A 198 2.39 -1.41 7.67
N GLY A 199 1.73 -1.70 8.80
CA GLY A 199 2.33 -2.44 9.92
C GLY A 199 3.43 -1.66 10.63
N ILE A 200 3.38 -0.34 10.61
CA ILE A 200 4.40 0.58 11.12
C ILE A 200 3.90 1.25 12.40
N ALA A 201 4.80 1.44 13.36
CA ALA A 201 4.51 2.09 14.64
C ALA A 201 4.10 3.58 14.47
N PRO A 202 3.33 4.14 15.45
CA PRO A 202 2.70 5.46 15.37
C PRO A 202 3.62 6.66 15.15
N ASP A 203 4.90 6.56 15.46
CA ASP A 203 5.87 7.66 15.43
C ASP A 203 6.37 8.03 14.02
N THR A 204 5.81 7.42 12.98
CA THR A 204 6.26 7.57 11.60
C THR A 204 5.41 8.57 10.84
N ASN A 205 5.99 9.22 9.82
CA ASN A 205 5.33 10.22 8.99
C ASN A 205 4.02 9.71 8.36
N THR A 206 2.89 10.27 8.78
CA THR A 206 1.53 9.86 8.35
C THR A 206 1.13 10.42 6.96
N ARG A 207 1.95 11.27 6.32
CA ARG A 207 1.66 11.85 4.99
C ARG A 207 1.51 10.79 3.89
N THR A 208 2.14 9.63 4.07
CA THR A 208 1.98 8.45 3.19
C THR A 208 0.50 8.06 3.06
N VAL A 209 -0.25 8.08 4.17
CA VAL A 209 -1.69 7.75 4.18
C VAL A 209 -2.48 8.69 3.29
N ASP A 210 -2.28 10.01 3.43
CA ASP A 210 -3.03 11.02 2.67
C ASP A 210 -2.80 10.86 1.15
N THR A 211 -1.57 10.53 0.75
CA THR A 211 -1.24 10.30 -0.66
C THR A 211 -1.94 9.06 -1.21
N HIS A 212 -1.97 7.96 -0.47
CA HIS A 212 -2.66 6.73 -0.91
C HIS A 212 -4.19 6.88 -0.89
N ILE A 213 -4.76 7.63 0.06
CA ILE A 213 -6.18 7.98 0.05
C ILE A 213 -6.55 8.80 -1.18
N ARG A 214 -5.74 9.81 -1.55
CA ARG A 214 -5.97 10.61 -2.76
C ARG A 214 -6.01 9.72 -4.00
N ARG A 215 -5.05 8.83 -4.17
CA ARG A 215 -4.99 7.90 -5.30
C ARG A 215 -6.14 6.91 -5.32
N LEU A 216 -6.49 6.37 -4.17
CA LEU A 216 -7.64 5.48 -4.07
C LEU A 216 -8.91 6.19 -4.54
N ARG A 217 -9.12 7.44 -4.12
CA ARG A 217 -10.23 8.27 -4.61
C ARG A 217 -10.20 8.48 -6.12
N GLU A 218 -9.04 8.79 -6.69
CA GLU A 218 -8.85 8.95 -8.14
C GLU A 218 -9.22 7.67 -8.90
N ARG A 219 -8.83 6.49 -8.37
CA ARG A 219 -9.17 5.19 -8.94
C ARG A 219 -10.66 4.85 -8.82
N LEU A 220 -11.27 5.19 -7.69
CA LEU A 220 -12.69 4.93 -7.44
C LEU A 220 -13.63 5.79 -8.32
N GLY A 221 -13.16 6.86 -8.95
CA GLY A 221 -13.93 7.69 -9.86
C GLY A 221 -15.22 8.22 -9.23
N ALA A 222 -16.37 7.81 -9.73
CA ALA A 222 -17.68 8.21 -9.19
C ALA A 222 -17.90 7.81 -7.72
N TYR A 223 -17.17 6.80 -7.24
CA TYR A 223 -17.20 6.36 -5.83
C TYR A 223 -16.19 7.08 -4.93
N SER A 224 -15.44 8.06 -5.45
CA SER A 224 -14.41 8.80 -4.71
C SER A 224 -14.92 9.45 -3.43
N GLU A 225 -16.13 9.99 -3.46
CA GLU A 225 -16.76 10.65 -2.32
C GLU A 225 -17.24 9.69 -1.24
N ALA A 226 -17.25 8.38 -1.51
CA ALA A 226 -17.58 7.37 -0.51
C ALA A 226 -16.56 7.35 0.64
N ILE A 227 -15.29 7.67 0.35
CA ILE A 227 -14.26 7.84 1.36
C ILE A 227 -14.25 9.29 1.82
N GLU A 228 -14.73 9.55 3.01
CA GLU A 228 -14.82 10.89 3.61
C GLU A 228 -13.58 11.23 4.42
N THR A 229 -13.17 12.51 4.37
CA THR A 229 -12.19 13.06 5.31
C THR A 229 -12.94 13.57 6.53
N VAL A 230 -12.63 13.02 7.71
CA VAL A 230 -13.13 13.51 9.00
C VAL A 230 -12.06 14.44 9.55
N HIS A 231 -12.29 15.76 9.41
CA HIS A 231 -11.31 16.78 9.78
C HIS A 231 -10.85 16.63 11.23
N GLY A 232 -9.53 16.65 11.43
CA GLY A 232 -8.89 16.46 12.73
C GLY A 232 -8.79 15.00 13.20
N PHE A 233 -9.52 14.06 12.59
CA PHE A 233 -9.55 12.66 13.02
C PHE A 233 -8.93 11.69 12.01
N GLY A 234 -9.29 11.76 10.71
CA GLY A 234 -8.78 10.81 9.71
C GLY A 234 -9.76 10.58 8.56
N TYR A 235 -10.04 9.30 8.26
CA TYR A 235 -10.83 8.90 7.11
C TYR A 235 -11.86 7.83 7.48
N ARG A 236 -12.97 7.79 6.75
CA ARG A 236 -13.99 6.73 6.85
C ARG A 236 -14.64 6.44 5.51
N LEU A 237 -15.17 5.24 5.34
CA LEU A 237 -16.14 4.97 4.30
C LEU A 237 -17.52 5.38 4.81
N ARG A 238 -18.29 6.09 4.01
CA ARG A 238 -19.64 6.51 4.33
C ARG A 238 -20.51 5.29 4.69
N ASP A 239 -21.31 5.40 5.75
CA ASP A 239 -22.27 4.35 6.09
C ASP A 239 -23.37 4.31 5.02
N PRO A 240 -23.62 3.17 4.35
CA PRO A 240 -24.66 3.06 3.33
C PRO A 240 -26.06 3.27 3.89
N ASP A 241 -26.28 3.01 5.18
CA ASP A 241 -27.59 3.07 5.84
C ASP A 241 -27.83 4.39 6.59
N ALA A 242 -26.84 5.25 6.74
CA ALA A 242 -26.98 6.54 7.44
C ALA A 242 -28.05 7.46 6.82
N ALA A 243 -28.32 7.33 5.53
CA ALA A 243 -29.37 8.09 4.85
C ALA A 243 -30.79 7.57 5.13
N ARG A 244 -30.94 6.31 5.55
CA ARG A 244 -32.26 5.70 5.86
C ARG A 244 -32.72 6.07 7.27
N THR A 245 -31.79 6.24 8.22
CA THR A 245 -32.10 6.56 9.62
C THR A 245 -32.60 7.99 9.77
N SER A 246 -32.12 8.93 8.95
CA SER A 246 -32.59 10.33 9.00
C SER A 246 -33.98 10.55 8.41
N ALA A 247 -34.42 9.70 7.47
CA ALA A 247 -35.74 9.78 6.87
C ALA A 247 -36.84 9.18 7.75
N SER A 248 -36.53 8.22 8.62
CA SER A 248 -37.50 7.56 9.51
C SER A 248 -37.78 8.36 10.77
N SER A 249 -36.91 9.31 11.15
CA SER A 249 -37.08 10.13 12.36
C SER A 249 -38.00 11.34 12.18
N ILE A 250 -38.39 11.67 10.93
CA ILE A 250 -39.23 12.85 10.63
C ILE A 250 -40.71 12.45 10.44
N ALA A 251 -41.01 11.15 10.25
CA ALA A 251 -42.37 10.68 9.97
C ALA A 251 -43.22 10.33 11.19
N GLY A 252 -42.74 10.60 12.42
CA GLY A 252 -43.40 10.21 13.70
C GLY A 252 -43.92 11.33 14.56
N ALA A 253 -44.17 12.55 14.06
CA ALA A 253 -44.77 13.63 14.85
C ALA A 253 -46.14 13.99 14.23
N GLU A 254 -47.17 13.20 14.57
CA GLU A 254 -48.54 13.66 14.43
C GLU A 254 -48.91 14.60 15.59
N PRO A 255 -49.53 15.76 15.35
CA PRO A 255 -50.03 16.61 16.42
C PRO A 255 -51.35 16.05 16.93
N SER A 256 -51.38 15.62 18.20
CA SER A 256 -52.63 15.37 18.92
C SER A 256 -53.40 16.66 19.08
N SER A 257 -54.50 16.77 18.33
CA SER A 257 -55.52 17.75 18.59
C SER A 257 -56.39 17.31 19.78
N THR A 258 -56.48 18.15 20.79
CA THR A 258 -57.75 18.43 21.52
C THR A 258 -57.64 19.77 22.17
#